data_23bf2ec0e262b8b33a44304fe7fb0613
#
_entry.id   23bf2ec0e262b8b33a44304fe7fb0613
#
_cell.length_a   1.000
_cell.length_b   1.000
_cell.length_c   1.000
_cell.angle_alpha   90.00
_cell.angle_beta   90.00
_cell.angle_gamma   90.00
#
_symmetry.space_group_name_H-M   'P 1'
#
loop_
_entity.id
_entity.type
_entity.pdbx_description
1 polymer ?
#
loop_
_entity_poly.entity_id
_entity_poly.type
_entity_poly.pdbx_seq_one_letter_code
_entity_poly.pdbx_strand_id
1 'polypeptide(L)'
;ERFDCGIMVSASHNPYYDNGIKCFNHNGEKMEEELLLEVEKYMDGLTDLDLVTGDHIGEYFEWEDGLEIYMSWLKECVPVDLSGMKILCDLANGSATSTAVETLDSLGATVEAISNSPNGININNKCGSTHPEALQRMMREGDYDIGLAFDGDADRLIMVNSDGELCDGDYILYICSRYMKS
;
A
#
# COMPACT_ATOMS: atom_id res chain seq x y z
N GLU A 1 18.42 -1.99 -10.69
CA GLU A 1 18.87 -3.38 -10.38
C GLU A 1 17.80 -4.36 -10.88
N ARG A 2 18.19 -5.58 -11.20
CA ARG A 2 17.26 -6.63 -11.61
C ARG A 2 17.24 -7.71 -10.54
N PHE A 3 16.05 -8.02 -10.08
CA PHE A 3 15.80 -9.13 -9.17
C PHE A 3 15.19 -10.30 -9.94
N ASP A 4 15.47 -11.53 -9.53
CA ASP A 4 14.90 -12.73 -10.17
C ASP A 4 13.42 -12.89 -9.78
N CYS A 5 13.07 -12.54 -8.54
CA CYS A 5 11.70 -12.54 -8.05
C CYS A 5 11.52 -11.55 -6.90
N GLY A 6 10.26 -11.25 -6.59
CA GLY A 6 9.85 -10.49 -5.42
C GLY A 6 8.87 -11.27 -4.55
N ILE A 7 8.97 -11.11 -3.25
CA ILE A 7 8.03 -11.69 -2.29
C ILE A 7 7.51 -10.59 -1.39
N MET A 8 6.18 -10.44 -1.34
CA MET A 8 5.49 -9.54 -0.44
C MET A 8 4.69 -10.34 0.57
N VAL A 9 4.89 -10.05 1.85
CA VAL A 9 4.09 -10.66 2.93
C VAL A 9 2.98 -9.69 3.29
N SER A 10 1.73 -10.04 2.97
CA SER A 10 0.57 -9.21 3.23
C SER A 10 -0.71 -10.04 3.19
N ALA A 11 -1.61 -9.78 4.13
CA ALA A 11 -3.01 -10.24 4.11
C ALA A 11 -3.98 -9.11 3.72
N SER A 12 -3.48 -8.05 3.04
CA SER A 12 -4.24 -6.89 2.56
C SER A 12 -5.05 -6.21 3.68
N HIS A 13 -6.38 -6.29 3.62
CA HIS A 13 -7.30 -5.65 4.57
C HIS A 13 -7.68 -6.52 5.78
N ASN A 14 -7.11 -7.72 5.88
CA ASN A 14 -7.40 -8.65 6.96
C ASN A 14 -6.73 -8.20 8.28
N PRO A 15 -7.19 -8.73 9.44
CA PRO A 15 -6.55 -8.51 10.71
C PRO A 15 -5.12 -9.10 10.76
N TYR A 16 -4.33 -8.64 11.73
CA TYR A 16 -2.92 -8.99 11.90
C TYR A 16 -2.61 -10.50 12.07
N TYR A 17 -3.58 -11.29 12.50
CA TYR A 17 -3.41 -12.73 12.69
C TYR A 17 -3.56 -13.55 11.40
N ASP A 18 -4.00 -12.91 10.31
CA ASP A 18 -3.98 -13.50 8.97
C ASP A 18 -2.68 -13.12 8.26
N ASN A 19 -2.16 -14.02 7.44
CA ASN A 19 -0.99 -13.80 6.60
C ASN A 19 -1.28 -14.20 5.17
N GLY A 20 -0.51 -13.62 4.25
CA GLY A 20 -0.52 -13.97 2.84
C GLY A 20 0.86 -13.74 2.23
N ILE A 21 1.16 -14.46 1.17
CA ILE A 21 2.39 -14.30 0.39
C ILE A 21 1.99 -14.00 -1.05
N LYS A 22 2.49 -12.88 -1.58
CA LYS A 22 2.36 -12.52 -2.98
C LYS A 22 3.73 -12.67 -3.65
N CYS A 23 3.81 -13.49 -4.70
CA CYS A 23 5.04 -13.70 -5.46
C CYS A 23 4.98 -12.92 -6.77
N PHE A 24 6.10 -12.27 -7.10
CA PHE A 24 6.28 -11.49 -8.32
C PHE A 24 7.46 -12.05 -9.12
N ASN A 25 7.35 -12.05 -10.44
CA ASN A 25 8.43 -12.43 -11.34
C ASN A 25 9.46 -11.29 -11.50
N HIS A 26 10.50 -11.55 -12.27
CA HIS A 26 11.60 -10.59 -12.53
C HIS A 26 11.16 -9.30 -13.26
N ASN A 27 9.95 -9.24 -13.81
CA ASN A 27 9.37 -8.04 -14.41
C ASN A 27 8.55 -7.21 -13.40
N GLY A 28 8.39 -7.70 -12.15
CA GLY A 28 7.51 -7.07 -11.15
C GLY A 28 6.03 -7.39 -11.35
N GLU A 29 5.70 -8.37 -12.20
CA GLU A 29 4.35 -8.83 -12.44
C GLU A 29 4.01 -10.01 -11.51
N LYS A 30 2.72 -10.31 -11.35
CA LYS A 30 2.31 -11.51 -10.61
C LYS A 30 2.99 -12.74 -11.21
N MET A 31 3.58 -13.57 -10.36
CA MET A 31 4.26 -14.80 -10.77
C MET A 31 3.31 -15.74 -11.55
N GLU A 32 3.84 -16.41 -12.53
CA GLU A 32 3.12 -17.35 -13.39
C GLU A 32 2.51 -18.50 -12.56
N GLU A 33 1.27 -18.86 -12.87
CA GLU A 33 0.51 -19.86 -12.11
C GLU A 33 1.20 -21.23 -12.10
N GLU A 34 1.84 -21.60 -13.20
CA GLU A 34 2.59 -22.88 -13.29
C GLU A 34 3.72 -22.95 -12.26
N LEU A 35 4.46 -21.84 -12.08
CA LEU A 35 5.54 -21.77 -11.10
C LEU A 35 5.01 -21.74 -9.66
N LEU A 36 3.90 -21.05 -9.42
CA LEU A 36 3.24 -21.07 -8.11
C LEU A 36 2.80 -22.47 -7.72
N LEU A 37 2.24 -23.24 -8.66
CA LEU A 37 1.87 -24.65 -8.41
C LEU A 37 3.07 -25.54 -8.09
N GLU A 38 4.25 -25.26 -8.65
CA GLU A 38 5.48 -25.98 -8.29
C GLU A 38 5.95 -25.62 -6.87
N VAL A 39 5.87 -24.35 -6.50
CA VAL A 39 6.16 -23.89 -5.13
C VAL A 39 5.20 -24.55 -4.13
N GLU A 40 3.91 -24.60 -4.42
CA GLU A 40 2.92 -25.27 -3.57
C GLU A 40 3.21 -26.77 -3.40
N LYS A 41 3.56 -27.48 -4.48
CA LYS A 41 3.97 -28.90 -4.39
C LYS A 41 5.16 -29.12 -3.46
N TYR A 42 6.14 -28.19 -3.49
CA TYR A 42 7.26 -28.23 -2.59
C TYR A 42 6.83 -27.99 -1.13
N MET A 43 5.99 -26.99 -0.89
CA MET A 43 5.44 -26.68 0.44
C MET A 43 4.62 -27.85 1.01
N ASP A 44 3.90 -28.57 0.16
CA ASP A 44 3.11 -29.74 0.53
C ASP A 44 3.98 -31.03 0.69
N GLY A 45 5.29 -30.94 0.48
CA GLY A 45 6.20 -32.07 0.57
C GLY A 45 6.05 -33.09 -0.55
N LEU A 46 5.51 -32.69 -1.70
CA LEU A 46 5.31 -33.55 -2.88
C LEU A 46 6.54 -33.59 -3.79
N THR A 47 7.43 -32.61 -3.63
CA THR A 47 8.72 -32.52 -4.34
C THR A 47 9.81 -32.10 -3.38
N ASP A 48 11.02 -32.59 -3.60
CA ASP A 48 12.21 -32.21 -2.85
C ASP A 48 13.07 -31.25 -3.67
N LEU A 49 13.76 -30.32 -2.97
CA LEU A 49 14.77 -29.45 -3.55
C LEU A 49 16.13 -29.75 -2.93
N ASP A 50 17.17 -29.76 -3.74
CA ASP A 50 18.54 -29.79 -3.27
C ASP A 50 18.90 -28.43 -2.64
N LEU A 51 18.79 -28.34 -1.32
CA LEU A 51 19.10 -27.11 -0.59
C LEU A 51 20.61 -26.91 -0.51
N VAL A 52 21.04 -25.69 -0.81
CA VAL A 52 22.44 -25.28 -0.65
C VAL A 52 22.84 -25.19 0.81
N THR A 53 24.11 -25.48 1.10
CA THR A 53 24.66 -25.43 2.45
C THR A 53 26.05 -24.80 2.46
N GLY A 54 26.56 -24.46 3.65
CA GLY A 54 27.90 -23.91 3.84
C GLY A 54 28.09 -22.56 3.16
N ASP A 55 29.15 -22.44 2.39
CA ASP A 55 29.55 -21.22 1.68
C ASP A 55 28.70 -20.91 0.42
N HIS A 56 27.77 -21.80 0.07
CA HIS A 56 26.80 -21.60 -1.00
C HIS A 56 25.48 -20.95 -0.54
N ILE A 57 25.31 -20.73 0.78
CA ILE A 57 24.12 -20.01 1.29
C ILE A 57 24.24 -18.55 0.88
N GLY A 58 23.14 -18.01 0.33
CA GLY A 58 23.07 -16.60 -0.08
C GLY A 58 23.20 -15.63 1.11
N GLU A 59 23.50 -14.40 0.81
CA GLU A 59 23.62 -13.31 1.78
C GLU A 59 22.36 -12.45 1.81
N TYR A 60 22.05 -11.88 2.97
CA TYR A 60 20.99 -10.87 3.16
C TYR A 60 21.59 -9.48 3.06
N PHE A 61 20.93 -8.62 2.29
CA PHE A 61 21.24 -7.20 2.18
C PHE A 61 20.00 -6.37 2.44
N GLU A 62 20.12 -5.33 3.23
CA GLU A 62 19.09 -4.31 3.39
C GLU A 62 19.26 -3.26 2.29
N TRP A 63 18.16 -2.90 1.61
CA TRP A 63 18.18 -1.86 0.60
C TRP A 63 17.65 -0.56 1.21
N GLU A 64 18.57 0.24 1.76
CA GLU A 64 18.26 1.45 2.52
C GLU A 64 17.51 2.50 1.68
N ASP A 65 17.86 2.64 0.39
CA ASP A 65 17.29 3.66 -0.50
C ASP A 65 15.93 3.25 -1.12
N GLY A 66 15.42 2.06 -0.83
CA GLY A 66 14.25 1.49 -1.51
C GLY A 66 12.99 2.35 -1.40
N LEU A 67 12.72 2.93 -0.22
CA LEU A 67 11.57 3.81 0.00
C LEU A 67 11.71 5.14 -0.75
N GLU A 68 12.88 5.76 -0.73
CA GLU A 68 13.15 7.03 -1.42
C GLU A 68 12.99 6.87 -2.95
N ILE A 69 13.51 5.78 -3.50
CA ILE A 69 13.37 5.46 -4.92
C ILE A 69 11.90 5.29 -5.29
N TYR A 70 11.13 4.57 -4.47
CA TYR A 70 9.70 4.34 -4.71
C TYR A 70 8.91 5.65 -4.65
N MET A 71 9.11 6.49 -3.63
CA MET A 71 8.43 7.78 -3.50
C MET A 71 8.80 8.74 -4.65
N SER A 72 10.06 8.74 -5.08
CA SER A 72 10.50 9.52 -6.23
C SER A 72 9.82 9.07 -7.52
N TRP A 73 9.71 7.76 -7.73
CA TRP A 73 8.99 7.19 -8.86
C TRP A 73 7.50 7.57 -8.85
N LEU A 74 6.83 7.51 -7.68
CA LEU A 74 5.42 7.93 -7.55
C LEU A 74 5.22 9.39 -7.98
N LYS A 75 6.11 10.29 -7.57
CA LYS A 75 6.07 11.71 -7.95
C LYS A 75 6.27 11.94 -9.45
N GLU A 76 7.12 11.15 -10.08
CA GLU A 76 7.32 11.19 -11.53
C GLU A 76 6.09 10.67 -12.30
N CYS A 77 5.42 9.63 -11.79
CA CYS A 77 4.22 9.07 -12.41
C CYS A 77 3.04 10.05 -12.41
N VAL A 78 2.92 10.86 -11.36
CA VAL A 78 1.79 11.82 -11.19
C VAL A 78 2.35 13.18 -10.79
N PRO A 79 2.92 13.94 -11.73
CA PRO A 79 3.50 15.25 -11.47
C PRO A 79 2.38 16.30 -11.29
N VAL A 80 1.80 16.37 -10.09
CA VAL A 80 0.75 17.31 -9.71
C VAL A 80 1.25 18.26 -8.64
N ASP A 81 0.69 19.47 -8.60
CA ASP A 81 0.88 20.42 -7.52
C ASP A 81 -0.36 20.38 -6.61
N LEU A 82 -0.15 19.96 -5.35
CA LEU A 82 -1.19 19.91 -4.32
C LEU A 82 -1.08 21.08 -3.33
N SER A 83 -0.37 22.15 -3.69
CA SER A 83 -0.18 23.31 -2.83
C SER A 83 -1.49 23.91 -2.38
N GLY A 84 -1.64 24.08 -1.07
CA GLY A 84 -2.85 24.62 -0.44
C GLY A 84 -3.92 23.59 -0.10
N MET A 85 -3.78 22.33 -0.53
CA MET A 85 -4.69 21.26 -0.11
C MET A 85 -4.36 20.79 1.31
N LYS A 86 -5.39 20.58 2.10
CA LYS A 86 -5.32 19.93 3.42
C LYS A 86 -5.91 18.53 3.34
N ILE A 87 -5.07 17.54 3.53
CA ILE A 87 -5.42 16.12 3.35
C ILE A 87 -5.37 15.42 4.71
N LEU A 88 -6.42 14.68 5.04
CA LEU A 88 -6.45 13.78 6.18
C LEU A 88 -6.32 12.33 5.69
N CYS A 89 -5.27 11.63 6.11
CA CYS A 89 -5.01 10.25 5.74
C CYS A 89 -5.28 9.27 6.89
N ASP A 90 -6.04 8.22 6.64
CA ASP A 90 -6.08 7.02 7.48
C ASP A 90 -5.20 5.94 6.85
N LEU A 91 -4.07 5.64 7.48
CA LEU A 91 -3.02 4.78 6.97
C LEU A 91 -3.15 3.32 7.42
N ALA A 92 -4.28 2.97 8.06
CA ALA A 92 -4.61 1.61 8.50
C ALA A 92 -3.53 0.93 9.37
N ASN A 93 -2.57 1.68 9.93
CA ASN A 93 -1.33 1.15 10.54
C ASN A 93 -0.60 0.15 9.62
N GLY A 94 -0.67 0.36 8.31
CA GLY A 94 -0.16 -0.51 7.26
C GLY A 94 1.05 0.07 6.52
N SER A 95 1.29 -0.40 5.31
CA SER A 95 2.45 -0.04 4.49
C SER A 95 2.48 1.44 4.09
N ALA A 96 1.31 2.09 3.95
CA ALA A 96 1.22 3.51 3.63
C ALA A 96 1.84 4.42 4.71
N THR A 97 2.06 3.95 5.93
CA THR A 97 2.68 4.73 7.03
C THR A 97 4.08 5.22 6.70
N SER A 98 4.82 4.49 5.86
CA SER A 98 6.20 4.83 5.48
C SER A 98 6.28 5.76 4.27
N THR A 99 5.19 5.96 3.52
CA THR A 99 5.30 6.61 2.20
C THR A 99 4.27 7.70 1.95
N ALA A 100 3.01 7.54 2.42
CA ALA A 100 1.91 8.39 1.98
C ALA A 100 2.08 9.86 2.41
N VAL A 101 2.40 10.11 3.68
CA VAL A 101 2.54 11.47 4.20
C VAL A 101 3.66 12.21 3.48
N GLU A 102 4.85 11.62 3.44
CA GLU A 102 6.01 12.25 2.81
C GLU A 102 5.82 12.48 1.31
N THR A 103 5.17 11.53 0.60
CA THR A 103 4.88 11.70 -0.82
C THR A 103 3.93 12.87 -1.05
N LEU A 104 2.82 12.96 -0.32
CA LEU A 104 1.81 14.02 -0.48
C LEU A 104 2.35 15.39 -0.03
N ASP A 105 3.08 15.47 1.08
CA ASP A 105 3.75 16.70 1.53
C ASP A 105 4.75 17.19 0.48
N SER A 106 5.51 16.30 -0.12
CA SER A 106 6.48 16.65 -1.17
C SER A 106 5.83 17.18 -2.46
N LEU A 107 4.54 16.91 -2.67
CA LEU A 107 3.71 17.48 -3.74
C LEU A 107 3.04 18.80 -3.34
N GLY A 108 3.29 19.30 -2.13
CA GLY A 108 2.83 20.60 -1.65
C GLY A 108 1.57 20.57 -0.77
N ALA A 109 0.99 19.41 -0.49
CA ALA A 109 -0.14 19.30 0.42
C ALA A 109 0.28 19.53 1.88
N THR A 110 -0.70 19.90 2.73
CA THR A 110 -0.58 19.80 4.18
C THR A 110 -1.29 18.53 4.65
N VAL A 111 -0.54 17.56 5.16
CA VAL A 111 -1.07 16.24 5.47
C VAL A 111 -1.16 16.01 6.97
N GLU A 112 -2.32 15.58 7.44
CA GLU A 112 -2.51 15.00 8.77
C GLU A 112 -2.80 13.50 8.61
N ALA A 113 -2.27 12.68 9.50
CA ALA A 113 -2.44 11.23 9.43
C ALA A 113 -2.96 10.64 10.75
N ILE A 114 -3.92 9.73 10.63
CA ILE A 114 -4.39 8.86 11.70
C ILE A 114 -4.04 7.41 11.38
N SER A 115 -4.11 6.53 12.40
CA SER A 115 -3.72 5.13 12.25
C SER A 115 -2.31 4.99 11.65
N ASN A 116 -1.38 5.82 12.18
CA ASN A 116 -0.01 6.00 11.68
C ASN A 116 1.04 5.53 12.71
N SER A 117 0.71 4.50 13.48
CA SER A 117 1.63 3.97 14.52
C SER A 117 1.53 2.46 14.57
N PRO A 118 2.08 1.75 13.56
CA PRO A 118 2.02 0.30 13.49
C PRO A 118 2.77 -0.33 14.67
N ASN A 119 2.16 -1.34 15.29
CA ASN A 119 2.73 -2.05 16.43
C ASN A 119 2.77 -3.58 16.26
N GLY A 120 2.51 -4.06 15.05
CA GLY A 120 2.50 -5.48 14.69
C GLY A 120 1.16 -6.20 14.90
N ILE A 121 0.21 -5.59 15.63
CA ILE A 121 -1.08 -6.20 15.94
C ILE A 121 -2.29 -5.27 15.71
N ASN A 122 -2.08 -4.07 15.17
CA ASN A 122 -3.12 -3.07 14.99
C ASN A 122 -3.43 -2.71 13.53
N ILE A 123 -2.82 -3.37 12.56
CA ILE A 123 -3.12 -3.18 11.14
C ILE A 123 -4.61 -3.45 10.86
N ASN A 124 -5.26 -2.55 10.10
CA ASN A 124 -6.68 -2.61 9.75
C ASN A 124 -7.66 -2.70 10.95
N ASN A 125 -7.19 -2.48 12.18
CA ASN A 125 -8.03 -2.63 13.36
C ASN A 125 -8.92 -1.41 13.56
N LYS A 126 -10.15 -1.46 13.07
CA LYS A 126 -11.15 -0.38 13.10
C LYS A 126 -10.64 0.91 12.47
N CYS A 127 -9.90 0.80 11.39
CA CYS A 127 -9.32 1.91 10.65
C CYS A 127 -9.14 1.53 9.17
N GLY A 128 -8.73 2.52 8.37
CA GLY A 128 -8.47 2.35 6.95
C GLY A 128 -9.73 2.19 6.10
N SER A 129 -9.55 1.69 4.88
CA SER A 129 -10.60 1.67 3.85
C SER A 129 -11.81 0.81 4.20
N THR A 130 -11.68 -0.19 5.08
CA THR A 130 -12.78 -1.04 5.53
C THR A 130 -13.53 -0.50 6.75
N HIS A 131 -12.97 0.50 7.44
CA HIS A 131 -13.55 1.17 8.61
C HIS A 131 -13.30 2.67 8.58
N PRO A 132 -13.89 3.42 7.61
CA PRO A 132 -13.64 4.84 7.41
C PRO A 132 -14.36 5.76 8.40
N GLU A 133 -15.07 5.24 9.39
CA GLU A 133 -15.94 6.01 10.28
C GLU A 133 -15.18 7.06 11.08
N ALA A 134 -13.94 6.75 11.49
CA ALA A 134 -13.09 7.71 12.21
C ALA A 134 -12.66 8.85 11.28
N LEU A 135 -12.23 8.53 10.06
CA LEU A 135 -11.88 9.50 9.03
C LEU A 135 -13.08 10.41 8.71
N GLN A 136 -14.26 9.84 8.45
CA GLN A 136 -15.49 10.61 8.16
C GLN A 136 -15.85 11.58 9.28
N ARG A 137 -15.71 11.17 10.55
CA ARG A 137 -15.98 12.05 11.68
C ARG A 137 -15.00 13.22 11.73
N MET A 138 -13.71 12.94 11.58
CA MET A 138 -12.68 13.99 11.61
C MET A 138 -12.79 14.95 10.42
N MET A 139 -13.18 14.48 9.25
CA MET A 139 -13.47 15.32 8.09
C MET A 139 -14.60 16.32 8.39
N ARG A 140 -15.69 15.88 9.05
CA ARG A 140 -16.81 16.77 9.44
C ARG A 140 -16.45 17.78 10.52
N GLU A 141 -15.51 17.43 11.41
CA GLU A 141 -15.12 18.26 12.56
C GLU A 141 -13.93 19.16 12.25
N GLY A 142 -13.14 18.82 11.25
CA GLY A 142 -11.91 19.51 10.86
C GLY A 142 -12.08 20.44 9.64
N ASP A 143 -10.97 21.00 9.21
CA ASP A 143 -10.86 21.88 8.03
C ASP A 143 -9.94 21.19 7.00
N TYR A 144 -10.47 20.13 6.36
CA TYR A 144 -9.77 19.34 5.35
C TYR A 144 -10.52 19.37 4.03
N ASP A 145 -9.77 19.36 2.92
CA ASP A 145 -10.35 19.33 1.57
C ASP A 145 -10.76 17.92 1.17
N ILE A 146 -9.97 16.90 1.58
CA ILE A 146 -10.19 15.50 1.25
C ILE A 146 -9.63 14.57 2.32
N GLY A 147 -10.35 13.48 2.56
CA GLY A 147 -9.90 12.35 3.37
C GLY A 147 -9.54 11.15 2.49
N LEU A 148 -8.44 10.46 2.83
CA LEU A 148 -7.92 9.29 2.11
C LEU A 148 -7.77 8.13 3.10
N ALA A 149 -8.52 7.05 2.92
CA ALA A 149 -8.41 5.83 3.73
C ALA A 149 -7.79 4.70 2.90
N PHE A 150 -6.62 4.26 3.30
CA PHE A 150 -5.89 3.13 2.71
C PHE A 150 -6.26 1.82 3.41
N ASP A 151 -6.00 0.69 2.78
CA ASP A 151 -5.96 -0.60 3.47
C ASP A 151 -4.52 -0.99 3.84
N GLY A 152 -4.33 -2.15 4.47
CA GLY A 152 -3.04 -2.53 5.07
C GLY A 152 -1.87 -2.60 4.10
N ASP A 153 -2.07 -2.99 2.84
CA ASP A 153 -1.03 -3.02 1.80
C ASP A 153 -1.17 -1.88 0.75
N ALA A 154 -2.10 -0.95 1.00
CA ALA A 154 -2.29 0.28 0.24
C ALA A 154 -2.64 0.07 -1.25
N ASP A 155 -3.23 -1.09 -1.61
CA ASP A 155 -3.73 -1.36 -2.96
C ASP A 155 -5.18 -0.92 -3.16
N ARG A 156 -5.87 -0.49 -2.08
CA ARG A 156 -7.23 0.06 -2.09
C ARG A 156 -7.28 1.42 -1.44
N LEU A 157 -8.16 2.27 -1.97
CA LEU A 157 -8.41 3.60 -1.48
C LEU A 157 -9.91 3.87 -1.41
N ILE A 158 -10.36 4.39 -0.27
CA ILE A 158 -11.66 5.05 -0.12
C ILE A 158 -11.40 6.53 0.13
N MET A 159 -12.12 7.39 -0.60
CA MET A 159 -12.06 8.84 -0.39
C MET A 159 -13.25 9.31 0.46
N VAL A 160 -13.04 10.41 1.16
CA VAL A 160 -14.06 11.12 1.94
C VAL A 160 -14.02 12.58 1.56
N ASN A 161 -15.15 13.17 1.19
CA ASN A 161 -15.22 14.59 0.87
C ASN A 161 -15.18 15.47 2.13
N SER A 162 -15.12 16.79 1.97
CA SER A 162 -15.10 17.76 3.06
C SER A 162 -16.34 17.71 3.98
N ASP A 163 -17.46 17.18 3.49
CA ASP A 163 -18.69 17.00 4.28
C ASP A 163 -18.69 15.69 5.07
N GLY A 164 -17.64 14.86 4.95
CA GLY A 164 -17.51 13.57 5.60
C GLY A 164 -18.32 12.46 4.92
N GLU A 165 -18.68 12.62 3.66
CA GLU A 165 -19.38 11.61 2.86
C GLU A 165 -18.36 10.74 2.11
N LEU A 166 -18.67 9.44 2.00
CA LEU A 166 -17.83 8.50 1.25
C LEU A 166 -17.93 8.75 -0.25
N CYS A 167 -16.76 8.82 -0.89
CA CYS A 167 -16.61 8.75 -2.33
C CYS A 167 -15.99 7.38 -2.67
N ASP A 168 -16.81 6.45 -3.11
CA ASP A 168 -16.42 5.09 -3.43
C ASP A 168 -15.67 4.98 -4.77
N GLY A 169 -15.35 3.76 -5.17
CA GLY A 169 -14.64 3.48 -6.41
C GLY A 169 -15.32 4.03 -7.66
N ASP A 170 -16.66 4.12 -7.68
CA ASP A 170 -17.40 4.65 -8.82
C ASP A 170 -17.15 6.16 -9.01
N TYR A 171 -17.04 6.92 -7.91
CA TYR A 171 -16.62 8.33 -7.96
C TYR A 171 -15.20 8.48 -8.52
N ILE A 172 -14.27 7.66 -8.04
CA ILE A 172 -12.87 7.66 -8.50
C ILE A 172 -12.81 7.35 -9.99
N LEU A 173 -13.49 6.30 -10.45
CA LEU A 173 -13.57 5.93 -11.85
C LEU A 173 -14.19 7.04 -12.72
N TYR A 174 -15.24 7.70 -12.21
CA TYR A 174 -15.84 8.83 -12.91
C TYR A 174 -14.84 9.98 -13.07
N ILE A 175 -14.15 10.39 -11.99
CA ILE A 175 -13.17 11.48 -12.03
C ILE A 175 -12.03 11.14 -13.00
N CYS A 176 -11.42 9.94 -12.86
CA CYS A 176 -10.34 9.50 -13.74
C CYS A 176 -10.78 9.45 -15.22
N SER A 177 -11.98 8.92 -15.49
CA SER A 177 -12.48 8.85 -16.87
C SER A 177 -12.76 10.23 -17.48
N ARG A 178 -13.15 11.23 -16.69
CA ARG A 178 -13.30 12.61 -17.11
C ARG A 178 -11.96 13.24 -17.46
N TYR A 179 -10.97 13.05 -16.60
CA TYR A 179 -9.60 13.53 -16.82
C TYR A 179 -8.97 12.93 -18.08
N MET A 180 -9.13 11.63 -18.32
CA MET A 180 -8.57 10.95 -19.50
C MET A 180 -9.22 11.35 -20.83
N LYS A 181 -10.41 12.00 -20.79
CA LYS A 181 -11.12 12.51 -21.98
C LYS A 181 -10.85 13.98 -22.27
N SER A 182 -10.22 14.70 -21.36
CA SER A 182 -9.87 16.12 -21.52
C SER A 182 -8.54 16.26 -22.26
#